data_9b2d68b611629d51e4d8fc5ed9ed2ac7
#
_entry.id   9b2d68b611629d51e4d8fc5ed9ed2ac7
#
_cell.length_a   1.000
_cell.length_b   1.000
_cell.length_c   1.000
_cell.angle_alpha   90.00
_cell.angle_beta   90.00
_cell.angle_gamma   90.00
#
_symmetry.space_group_name_H-M   'P 1'
#
loop_
_entity.id
_entity.type
_entity.pdbx_description
1 polymer ?
#
loop_
_entity_poly.entity_id
_entity_poly.type
_entity_poly.pdbx_seq_one_letter_code
_entity_poly.pdbx_strand_id
1 'polypeptide(L)'
;RVDRRQRQMCIRDRAHYTQFMVYDLDGDGKAEVVMRTADGTVDGKGKVIGNADADYREAGSFDQSRNQMMKQGRILKGKEYLTVFSGDTGEALHTIDYIPARSNVADWGDAKGNRSDRFLACVAYLDGVHPSVVMCRGYYTRTVLAAFDWNGKELKNRWVFDSNHPGCEQYAGQGNHNLRVGDVDGDGCDEIIYGSCAIDHNGKGLYSTRMGHGDAIHLTHFDPSQKGLQVWDCHENKRDGSTYRDAAT
;
A
#
# COMPACT_ATOMS: atom_id res chain seq x y z
N ARG A 1 -19.17 -7.21 20.28
CA ARG A 1 -18.23 -6.77 21.34
C ARG A 1 -16.91 -6.51 20.67
N VAL A 2 -16.63 -5.24 20.33
CA VAL A 2 -15.30 -4.84 19.86
C VAL A 2 -14.35 -5.05 21.04
N ASP A 3 -13.39 -5.93 20.89
CA ASP A 3 -12.44 -6.26 21.94
C ASP A 3 -11.69 -4.99 22.38
N ARG A 4 -11.67 -4.73 23.69
CA ARG A 4 -10.94 -3.60 24.28
C ARG A 4 -9.44 -3.63 23.92
N ARG A 5 -8.90 -4.80 23.60
CA ARG A 5 -7.51 -4.97 23.13
C ARG A 5 -7.28 -4.34 21.76
N GLN A 6 -8.22 -4.50 20.83
CA GLN A 6 -8.15 -3.87 19.51
C GLN A 6 -8.21 -2.34 19.61
N ARG A 7 -9.03 -1.78 20.51
CA ARG A 7 -9.05 -0.33 20.79
C ARG A 7 -7.73 0.16 21.40
N GLN A 8 -7.11 -0.60 22.29
CA GLN A 8 -5.82 -0.24 22.86
C GLN A 8 -4.69 -0.27 21.82
N MET A 9 -4.70 -1.24 20.89
CA MET A 9 -3.75 -1.29 19.79
C MET A 9 -3.85 -0.06 18.88
N CYS A 10 -5.06 0.33 18.47
CA CYS A 10 -5.26 1.52 17.63
C CYS A 10 -4.81 2.84 18.29
N ILE A 11 -4.93 2.95 19.61
CA ILE A 11 -4.63 4.19 20.35
C ILE A 11 -3.17 4.23 20.83
N ARG A 12 -2.61 3.11 21.29
CA ARG A 12 -1.26 3.06 21.89
C ARG A 12 -0.16 2.72 20.89
N ASP A 13 -0.42 1.79 19.97
CA ASP A 13 0.61 1.24 19.09
C ASP A 13 0.56 1.86 17.70
N ARG A 14 -0.36 2.82 17.48
CA ARG A 14 -0.59 3.45 16.17
C ARG A 14 -0.70 2.37 15.10
N ALA A 15 -1.62 1.42 15.31
CA ALA A 15 -1.95 0.44 14.29
C ALA A 15 -2.31 1.16 13.00
N HIS A 16 -1.54 0.90 11.96
CA HIS A 16 -1.76 1.49 10.66
C HIS A 16 -2.72 0.60 9.88
N TYR A 17 -3.54 1.22 9.06
CA TYR A 17 -4.41 0.49 8.16
C TYR A 17 -3.56 -0.32 7.18
N THR A 18 -3.95 -1.57 7.02
CA THR A 18 -3.45 -2.45 5.98
C THR A 18 -4.57 -2.67 5.00
N GLN A 19 -4.44 -2.13 3.81
CA GLN A 19 -5.46 -2.27 2.79
C GLN A 19 -5.45 -3.69 2.23
N PHE A 20 -6.61 -4.13 1.78
CA PHE A 20 -6.82 -5.39 1.07
C PHE A 20 -7.74 -5.14 -0.11
N MET A 21 -7.60 -5.96 -1.15
CA MET A 21 -8.40 -5.87 -2.35
C MET A 21 -9.36 -7.05 -2.41
N VAL A 22 -10.61 -6.76 -2.79
CA VAL A 22 -11.64 -7.77 -3.08
C VAL A 22 -12.09 -7.52 -4.50
N TYR A 23 -11.74 -8.44 -5.39
CA TYR A 23 -12.02 -8.29 -6.82
C TYR A 23 -12.00 -9.67 -7.51
N ASP A 24 -12.78 -9.82 -8.56
CA ASP A 24 -12.69 -10.95 -9.48
C ASP A 24 -11.47 -10.74 -10.39
N LEU A 25 -10.34 -11.31 -9.98
CA LEU A 25 -9.05 -11.04 -10.60
C LEU A 25 -8.74 -11.92 -11.81
N ASP A 26 -9.45 -13.05 -11.97
CA ASP A 26 -9.26 -13.98 -13.10
C ASP A 26 -10.49 -14.09 -14.01
N GLY A 27 -11.56 -13.37 -13.68
CA GLY A 27 -12.78 -13.30 -14.49
C GLY A 27 -13.68 -14.53 -14.40
N ASP A 28 -13.57 -15.33 -13.33
CA ASP A 28 -14.37 -16.53 -13.13
C ASP A 28 -15.77 -16.24 -12.53
N GLY A 29 -16.06 -14.98 -12.19
CA GLY A 29 -17.31 -14.52 -11.58
C GLY A 29 -17.30 -14.59 -10.06
N LYS A 30 -16.16 -14.88 -9.41
CA LYS A 30 -15.97 -14.90 -7.97
C LYS A 30 -14.81 -14.00 -7.60
N ALA A 31 -14.96 -13.30 -6.49
CA ALA A 31 -13.89 -12.41 -6.04
C ALA A 31 -12.83 -13.16 -5.24
N GLU A 32 -11.58 -12.80 -5.44
CA GLU A 32 -10.47 -13.08 -4.55
C GLU A 32 -10.34 -11.97 -3.50
N VAL A 33 -9.75 -12.33 -2.36
CA VAL A 33 -9.28 -11.35 -1.36
C VAL A 33 -7.76 -11.39 -1.35
N VAL A 34 -7.14 -10.29 -1.72
CA VAL A 34 -5.67 -10.17 -1.71
C VAL A 34 -5.25 -9.22 -0.59
N MET A 35 -4.41 -9.73 0.32
CA MET A 35 -3.97 -8.94 1.45
C MET A 35 -2.59 -9.35 1.97
N ARG A 36 -1.96 -8.42 2.69
CA ARG A 36 -0.76 -8.73 3.44
C ARG A 36 -1.09 -9.65 4.62
N THR A 37 -0.33 -10.71 4.77
CA THR A 37 -0.41 -11.66 5.89
C THR A 37 0.96 -11.77 6.58
N ALA A 38 1.00 -12.49 7.68
CA ALA A 38 2.21 -12.73 8.47
C ALA A 38 2.23 -14.17 8.96
N ASP A 39 3.37 -14.59 9.53
CA ASP A 39 3.47 -15.86 10.22
C ASP A 39 2.35 -16.03 11.26
N GLY A 40 1.75 -17.21 11.30
CA GLY A 40 0.65 -17.55 12.21
C GLY A 40 -0.74 -17.07 11.74
N THR A 41 -0.88 -16.45 10.56
CA THR A 41 -2.20 -16.19 9.96
C THR A 41 -2.90 -17.51 9.65
N VAL A 42 -4.16 -17.63 10.04
CA VAL A 42 -4.97 -18.84 9.80
C VAL A 42 -6.02 -18.51 8.73
N ASP A 43 -6.08 -19.32 7.71
CA ASP A 43 -7.05 -19.16 6.62
C ASP A 43 -8.45 -19.70 6.97
N GLY A 44 -9.42 -19.54 6.06
CA GLY A 44 -10.80 -19.98 6.24
C GLY A 44 -10.99 -21.50 6.35
N LYS A 45 -9.97 -22.28 6.04
CA LYS A 45 -9.95 -23.76 6.19
C LYS A 45 -9.16 -24.22 7.41
N GLY A 46 -8.64 -23.30 8.21
CA GLY A 46 -7.82 -23.61 9.39
C GLY A 46 -6.35 -23.88 9.10
N LYS A 47 -5.88 -23.65 7.86
CA LYS A 47 -4.47 -23.80 7.49
C LYS A 47 -3.68 -22.58 7.94
N VAL A 48 -2.53 -22.82 8.59
CA VAL A 48 -1.63 -21.77 9.03
C VAL A 48 -0.71 -21.33 7.88
N ILE A 49 -0.59 -20.03 7.67
CA ILE A 49 0.37 -19.42 6.75
C ILE A 49 1.67 -19.18 7.52
N GLY A 50 2.78 -19.63 6.96
CA GLY A 50 4.10 -19.47 7.56
C GLY A 50 4.30 -20.28 8.83
N ASN A 51 4.97 -19.70 9.83
CA ASN A 51 5.29 -20.37 11.09
C ASN A 51 4.24 -20.01 12.17
N ALA A 52 3.52 -21.03 12.66
CA ALA A 52 2.50 -20.87 13.71
C ALA A 52 3.06 -20.37 15.06
N ASP A 53 4.30 -20.71 15.37
CA ASP A 53 4.95 -20.44 16.67
C ASP A 53 5.79 -19.16 16.64
N ALA A 54 5.79 -18.41 15.55
CA ALA A 54 6.58 -17.19 15.42
C ALA A 54 6.06 -16.09 16.34
N ASP A 55 6.95 -15.50 17.12
CA ASP A 55 6.69 -14.30 17.91
C ASP A 55 7.80 -13.27 17.68
N TYR A 56 7.44 -12.20 16.99
CA TYR A 56 8.35 -11.11 16.64
C TYR A 56 8.12 -9.84 17.47
N ARG A 57 7.30 -9.93 18.52
CA ARG A 57 7.03 -8.76 19.36
C ARG A 57 8.29 -8.32 20.09
N GLU A 58 8.59 -7.04 20.05
CA GLU A 58 9.69 -6.46 20.80
C GLU A 58 9.36 -6.49 22.30
N ALA A 59 10.33 -6.93 23.12
CA ALA A 59 10.19 -6.89 24.58
C ALA A 59 10.11 -5.44 25.09
N GLY A 60 10.66 -4.52 24.33
CA GLY A 60 10.73 -3.11 24.67
C GLY A 60 11.85 -2.77 25.63
N SER A 61 12.01 -1.48 25.89
CA SER A 61 12.95 -0.95 26.88
C SER A 61 12.28 0.20 27.64
N PHE A 62 12.58 0.36 28.92
CA PHE A 62 12.06 1.46 29.70
C PHE A 62 12.93 2.72 29.47
N ASP A 63 12.31 3.80 29.00
CA ASP A 63 12.95 5.10 28.83
C ASP A 63 12.67 5.94 30.07
N GLN A 64 13.69 6.12 30.92
CA GLN A 64 13.58 6.89 32.16
C GLN A 64 13.26 8.37 31.90
N SER A 65 13.77 8.95 30.80
CA SER A 65 13.56 10.37 30.50
C SER A 65 12.10 10.68 30.15
N ARG A 66 11.38 9.68 29.60
CA ARG A 66 9.98 9.78 29.20
C ARG A 66 9.03 9.05 30.14
N ASN A 67 9.59 8.35 31.15
CA ASN A 67 8.85 7.51 32.09
C ASN A 67 7.86 6.55 31.39
N GLN A 68 8.32 5.88 30.32
CA GLN A 68 7.46 4.97 29.55
C GLN A 68 8.23 3.81 28.89
N MET A 69 7.52 2.71 28.65
CA MET A 69 8.04 1.61 27.84
C MET A 69 8.09 2.01 26.36
N MET A 70 9.26 1.79 25.75
CA MET A 70 9.48 2.04 24.33
C MET A 70 9.49 0.72 23.55
N LYS A 71 8.90 0.74 22.36
CA LYS A 71 8.83 -0.39 21.41
C LYS A 71 8.16 -1.67 21.90
N GLN A 72 7.68 -1.74 23.16
CA GLN A 72 7.05 -2.94 23.69
C GLN A 72 5.84 -3.37 22.83
N GLY A 73 5.81 -4.64 22.45
CA GLY A 73 4.75 -5.24 21.65
C GLY A 73 4.79 -4.91 20.15
N ARG A 74 5.73 -4.05 19.70
CA ARG A 74 5.87 -3.73 18.26
C ARG A 74 6.50 -4.89 17.52
N ILE A 75 6.09 -5.05 16.27
CA ILE A 75 6.67 -6.02 15.34
C ILE A 75 7.53 -5.23 14.34
N LEU A 76 8.85 -5.21 14.58
CA LEU A 76 9.82 -4.47 13.75
C LEU A 76 10.60 -5.39 12.80
N LYS A 77 10.41 -6.70 12.90
CA LYS A 77 11.03 -7.76 12.10
C LYS A 77 10.03 -8.90 11.90
N GLY A 78 10.41 -9.91 11.18
CA GLY A 78 9.58 -11.08 10.88
C GLY A 78 9.14 -11.11 9.43
N LYS A 79 8.66 -12.27 9.01
CA LYS A 79 8.19 -12.46 7.65
C LYS A 79 6.83 -11.80 7.43
N GLU A 80 6.68 -11.27 6.24
CA GLU A 80 5.44 -10.74 5.72
C GLU A 80 5.18 -11.38 4.36
N TYR A 81 3.92 -11.69 4.10
CA TYR A 81 3.50 -12.35 2.87
C TYR A 81 2.42 -11.54 2.19
N LEU A 82 2.24 -11.78 0.91
CA LEU A 82 1.06 -11.41 0.14
C LEU A 82 0.30 -12.70 -0.18
N THR A 83 -0.95 -12.77 0.26
CA THR A 83 -1.78 -13.96 0.10
C THR A 83 -3.05 -13.63 -0.67
N VAL A 84 -3.36 -14.49 -1.63
CA VAL A 84 -4.65 -14.52 -2.34
C VAL A 84 -5.53 -15.55 -1.64
N PHE A 85 -6.72 -15.14 -1.24
CA PHE A 85 -7.72 -15.99 -0.64
C PHE A 85 -8.92 -16.12 -1.57
N SER A 86 -9.56 -17.29 -1.55
CA SER A 86 -10.90 -17.45 -2.12
C SER A 86 -11.91 -16.60 -1.37
N GLY A 87 -12.66 -15.77 -2.07
CA GLY A 87 -13.75 -14.98 -1.49
C GLY A 87 -14.90 -15.83 -0.95
N ASP A 88 -15.12 -17.00 -1.55
CA ASP A 88 -16.19 -17.93 -1.13
C ASP A 88 -15.86 -18.66 0.18
N THR A 89 -14.61 -19.08 0.35
CA THR A 89 -14.23 -20.01 1.44
C THR A 89 -13.22 -19.43 2.44
N GLY A 90 -12.54 -18.35 2.07
CA GLY A 90 -11.42 -17.80 2.82
C GLY A 90 -10.17 -18.69 2.78
N GLU A 91 -10.12 -19.73 1.94
CA GLU A 91 -8.95 -20.58 1.75
C GLU A 91 -7.80 -19.80 1.12
N ALA A 92 -6.59 -19.95 1.64
CA ALA A 92 -5.39 -19.40 1.04
C ALA A 92 -5.04 -20.15 -0.24
N LEU A 93 -5.29 -19.52 -1.40
CA LEU A 93 -5.05 -20.08 -2.73
C LEU A 93 -3.56 -20.01 -3.10
N HIS A 94 -2.93 -18.87 -2.85
CA HIS A 94 -1.51 -18.65 -3.14
C HIS A 94 -0.89 -17.65 -2.16
N THR A 95 0.36 -17.89 -1.77
CA THR A 95 1.09 -17.02 -0.86
C THR A 95 2.52 -16.84 -1.36
N ILE A 96 2.96 -15.60 -1.45
CA ILE A 96 4.34 -15.21 -1.80
C ILE A 96 4.91 -14.31 -0.69
N ASP A 97 6.22 -14.13 -0.65
CA ASP A 97 6.84 -13.11 0.20
C ASP A 97 6.35 -11.72 -0.21
N TYR A 98 6.08 -10.85 0.76
CA TYR A 98 5.60 -9.49 0.48
C TYR A 98 6.68 -8.64 -0.18
N ILE A 99 6.33 -8.00 -1.28
CA ILE A 99 7.19 -7.06 -2.02
C ILE A 99 6.59 -5.66 -1.88
N PRO A 100 7.36 -4.68 -1.38
CA PRO A 100 8.75 -4.78 -0.89
C PRO A 100 8.83 -5.34 0.53
N ALA A 101 9.88 -6.12 0.81
CA ALA A 101 10.16 -6.58 2.16
C ALA A 101 10.34 -5.39 3.12
N ARG A 102 10.01 -5.57 4.40
CA ARG A 102 10.22 -4.55 5.45
C ARG A 102 11.70 -4.17 5.57
N SER A 103 12.60 -5.16 5.50
CA SER A 103 14.05 -4.97 5.68
C SER A 103 14.34 -4.23 7.00
N ASN A 104 15.29 -3.32 7.03
CA ASN A 104 15.51 -2.47 8.18
C ASN A 104 14.44 -1.35 8.22
N VAL A 105 13.67 -1.26 9.30
CA VAL A 105 12.60 -0.26 9.44
C VAL A 105 13.10 1.18 9.35
N ALA A 106 14.37 1.43 9.71
CA ALA A 106 14.96 2.76 9.63
C ALA A 106 15.10 3.28 8.20
N ASP A 107 15.21 2.39 7.21
CA ASP A 107 15.31 2.74 5.79
C ASP A 107 14.01 3.36 5.24
N TRP A 108 12.92 3.25 6.01
CA TRP A 108 11.63 3.85 5.71
C TRP A 108 11.40 5.20 6.39
N GLY A 109 12.42 5.73 7.11
CA GLY A 109 12.38 7.06 7.71
C GLY A 109 12.17 7.11 9.23
N ASP A 110 11.95 5.98 9.90
CA ASP A 110 12.01 5.91 11.37
C ASP A 110 12.35 4.50 11.86
N ALA A 111 12.94 4.43 13.06
CA ALA A 111 13.30 3.16 13.70
C ALA A 111 12.16 2.56 14.56
N LYS A 112 10.95 3.04 14.42
CA LYS A 112 9.79 2.67 15.26
C LYS A 112 8.73 1.85 14.50
N GLY A 113 8.95 1.62 13.20
CA GLY A 113 8.01 0.93 12.31
C GLY A 113 6.82 1.78 11.87
N ASN A 114 6.75 3.06 12.23
CA ASN A 114 5.63 3.91 11.85
C ASN A 114 5.62 4.21 10.34
N ARG A 115 6.80 4.42 9.75
CA ARG A 115 6.94 4.73 8.33
C ARG A 115 6.94 3.48 7.46
N SER A 116 7.52 2.38 7.96
CA SER A 116 7.53 1.09 7.25
C SER A 116 6.16 0.41 7.19
N ASP A 117 5.25 0.75 8.11
CA ASP A 117 3.93 0.13 8.18
C ASP A 117 2.83 1.04 7.58
N ARG A 118 3.15 1.71 6.47
CA ARG A 118 2.24 2.53 5.67
C ARG A 118 1.95 1.81 4.36
N PHE A 119 0.76 1.22 4.28
CA PHE A 119 0.33 0.39 3.17
C PHE A 119 -0.85 1.02 2.46
N LEU A 120 -0.79 1.03 1.13
CA LEU A 120 -1.91 1.32 0.26
C LEU A 120 -2.05 0.17 -0.74
N ALA A 121 -3.21 0.02 -1.34
CA ALA A 121 -3.43 -0.96 -2.39
C ALA A 121 -4.54 -0.49 -3.33
N CYS A 122 -4.51 -1.01 -4.56
CA CYS A 122 -5.57 -0.83 -5.54
C CYS A 122 -5.66 -2.02 -6.49
N VAL A 123 -6.75 -2.07 -7.26
CA VAL A 123 -6.85 -2.84 -8.50
C VAL A 123 -6.74 -1.84 -9.63
N ALA A 124 -5.96 -2.15 -10.66
CA ALA A 124 -5.72 -1.31 -11.83
C ALA A 124 -5.66 -2.18 -13.10
N TYR A 125 -6.18 -1.67 -14.19
CA TYR A 125 -6.12 -2.33 -15.51
C TYR A 125 -4.85 -1.89 -16.25
N LEU A 126 -3.70 -2.43 -15.80
CA LEU A 126 -2.37 -2.03 -16.28
C LEU A 126 -2.04 -2.46 -17.72
N ASP A 127 -2.87 -3.28 -18.33
CA ASP A 127 -2.81 -3.63 -19.75
C ASP A 127 -4.09 -3.26 -20.50
N GLY A 128 -4.96 -2.49 -19.84
CA GLY A 128 -6.25 -2.06 -20.38
C GLY A 128 -7.32 -3.15 -20.42
N VAL A 129 -7.03 -4.39 -20.05
CA VAL A 129 -7.93 -5.55 -20.21
C VAL A 129 -8.08 -6.37 -18.93
N HIS A 130 -6.99 -6.70 -18.25
CA HIS A 130 -6.98 -7.58 -17.10
C HIS A 130 -6.69 -6.80 -15.80
N PRO A 131 -7.41 -7.10 -14.71
CA PRO A 131 -7.15 -6.48 -13.43
C PRO A 131 -5.83 -6.95 -12.84
N SER A 132 -4.99 -6.03 -12.41
CA SER A 132 -3.77 -6.27 -11.62
C SER A 132 -3.96 -5.75 -10.22
N VAL A 133 -3.35 -6.39 -9.23
CA VAL A 133 -3.30 -5.88 -7.86
C VAL A 133 -2.02 -5.10 -7.66
N VAL A 134 -2.12 -3.87 -7.18
CA VAL A 134 -0.97 -3.04 -6.82
C VAL A 134 -0.91 -2.90 -5.32
N MET A 135 0.18 -3.38 -4.73
CA MET A 135 0.44 -3.31 -3.29
C MET A 135 1.56 -2.30 -3.03
N CYS A 136 1.33 -1.38 -2.11
CA CYS A 136 2.24 -0.27 -1.87
C CYS A 136 2.75 -0.30 -0.45
N ARG A 137 3.98 0.21 -0.24
CA ARG A 137 4.57 0.45 1.07
C ARG A 137 5.30 1.79 1.08
N GLY A 138 5.04 2.59 2.11
CA GLY A 138 5.68 3.89 2.31
C GLY A 138 5.07 5.01 1.47
N TYR A 139 5.02 6.20 2.03
CA TYR A 139 4.61 7.41 1.32
C TYR A 139 5.13 8.71 1.95
N TYR A 140 5.78 8.63 3.12
CA TYR A 140 6.40 9.79 3.78
C TYR A 140 7.86 10.02 3.37
N THR A 141 8.53 8.95 2.93
CA THR A 141 9.93 8.94 2.49
C THR A 141 10.06 8.00 1.32
N ARG A 142 10.76 6.85 1.49
CA ARG A 142 10.77 5.81 0.46
C ARG A 142 9.35 5.39 0.10
N THR A 143 9.07 5.29 -1.18
CA THR A 143 7.79 4.93 -1.77
C THR A 143 8.01 3.75 -2.70
N VAL A 144 7.31 2.64 -2.46
CA VAL A 144 7.39 1.45 -3.31
C VAL A 144 5.99 0.99 -3.68
N LEU A 145 5.77 0.74 -4.96
CA LEU A 145 4.58 0.12 -5.52
C LEU A 145 4.99 -1.17 -6.22
N ALA A 146 4.29 -2.25 -5.98
CA ALA A 146 4.52 -3.53 -6.65
C ALA A 146 3.21 -4.03 -7.26
N ALA A 147 3.22 -4.28 -8.56
CA ALA A 147 2.07 -4.81 -9.30
C ALA A 147 2.16 -6.32 -9.45
N PHE A 148 1.02 -6.97 -9.40
CA PHE A 148 0.88 -8.42 -9.48
C PHE A 148 -0.32 -8.80 -10.35
N ASP A 149 -0.16 -9.85 -11.13
CA ASP A 149 -1.20 -10.47 -11.92
C ASP A 149 -1.62 -11.81 -11.29
N TRP A 150 -2.92 -12.04 -11.21
CA TRP A 150 -3.50 -13.31 -10.78
C TRP A 150 -4.02 -14.08 -12.00
N ASN A 151 -3.73 -15.36 -12.11
CA ASN A 151 -4.16 -16.20 -13.23
C ASN A 151 -5.04 -17.39 -12.79
N GLY A 152 -5.69 -17.28 -11.63
CA GLY A 152 -6.49 -18.36 -11.05
C GLY A 152 -5.67 -19.40 -10.29
N LYS A 153 -4.34 -19.35 -10.35
CA LYS A 153 -3.45 -20.34 -9.75
C LYS A 153 -2.25 -19.75 -9.01
N GLU A 154 -1.62 -18.76 -9.59
CA GLU A 154 -0.45 -18.12 -9.02
C GLU A 154 -0.51 -16.60 -9.17
N LEU A 155 0.03 -15.90 -8.19
CA LEU A 155 0.23 -14.47 -8.19
C LEU A 155 1.65 -14.17 -8.68
N LYS A 156 1.78 -13.48 -9.82
CA LYS A 156 3.06 -13.12 -10.43
C LYS A 156 3.33 -11.65 -10.29
N ASN A 157 4.54 -11.29 -9.87
CA ASN A 157 4.96 -9.90 -9.89
C ASN A 157 5.13 -9.43 -11.35
N ARG A 158 4.46 -8.32 -11.71
CA ARG A 158 4.53 -7.68 -13.02
C ARG A 158 5.70 -6.69 -13.06
N TRP A 159 5.74 -5.77 -12.10
CA TRP A 159 6.80 -4.78 -11.93
C TRP A 159 6.88 -4.28 -10.48
N VAL A 160 8.01 -3.65 -10.16
CA VAL A 160 8.21 -2.95 -8.89
C VAL A 160 8.77 -1.56 -9.19
N PHE A 161 8.07 -0.53 -8.74
CA PHE A 161 8.55 0.85 -8.66
C PHE A 161 9.13 1.10 -7.28
N ASP A 162 10.32 1.71 -7.19
CA ASP A 162 10.97 2.08 -5.92
C ASP A 162 11.61 3.46 -6.07
N SER A 163 11.22 4.41 -5.23
CA SER A 163 11.76 5.75 -5.22
C SER A 163 13.25 5.83 -4.84
N ASN A 164 13.82 4.73 -4.32
CA ASN A 164 15.26 4.63 -4.06
C ASN A 164 16.07 4.19 -5.30
N HIS A 165 15.43 3.83 -6.40
CA HIS A 165 16.16 3.57 -7.63
C HIS A 165 16.71 4.88 -8.23
N PRO A 166 17.92 4.85 -8.84
CA PRO A 166 18.50 6.02 -9.49
C PRO A 166 17.52 6.65 -10.51
N GLY A 167 17.31 7.96 -10.40
CA GLY A 167 16.37 8.73 -11.24
C GLY A 167 14.92 8.75 -10.73
N CYS A 168 14.61 8.04 -9.62
CA CYS A 168 13.29 8.00 -9.01
C CYS A 168 13.18 8.80 -7.71
N GLU A 169 14.22 9.50 -7.29
CA GLU A 169 14.30 10.20 -6.00
C GLU A 169 13.22 11.27 -5.81
N GLN A 170 12.77 11.87 -6.93
CA GLN A 170 11.72 12.88 -6.92
C GLN A 170 10.34 12.35 -6.49
N TYR A 171 10.14 11.04 -6.44
CA TYR A 171 8.90 10.39 -6.03
C TYR A 171 8.89 10.07 -4.52
N ALA A 172 10.04 10.17 -3.85
CA ALA A 172 10.11 9.93 -2.41
C ALA A 172 9.32 11.00 -1.64
N GLY A 173 8.48 10.55 -0.69
CA GLY A 173 7.70 11.43 0.16
C GLY A 173 6.54 12.16 -0.53
N GLN A 174 6.10 11.69 -1.68
CA GLN A 174 5.02 12.32 -2.46
C GLN A 174 3.66 11.65 -2.27
N GLY A 175 3.59 10.50 -1.59
CA GLY A 175 2.35 9.76 -1.45
C GLY A 175 1.41 10.33 -0.38
N ASN A 176 0.10 10.13 -0.55
CA ASN A 176 -0.94 10.51 0.40
C ASN A 176 -1.37 9.31 1.28
N HIS A 177 -2.39 9.53 2.15
CA HIS A 177 -3.03 8.46 2.91
C HIS A 177 -4.00 7.61 2.09
N ASN A 178 -4.22 7.94 0.85
CA ASN A 178 -4.98 7.18 -0.13
C ASN A 178 -4.35 7.38 -1.53
N LEU A 179 -4.79 6.56 -2.47
CA LEU A 179 -4.40 6.65 -3.88
C LEU A 179 -5.65 6.62 -4.77
N ARG A 180 -5.48 6.92 -6.05
CA ARG A 180 -6.51 6.81 -7.07
C ARG A 180 -5.93 6.14 -8.31
N VAL A 181 -6.83 5.56 -9.10
CA VAL A 181 -6.50 4.81 -10.32
C VAL A 181 -7.37 5.33 -11.45
N GLY A 182 -6.82 5.43 -12.64
CA GLY A 182 -7.52 5.76 -13.86
C GLY A 182 -6.58 6.02 -15.02
N ASP A 183 -7.06 5.83 -16.22
CA ASP A 183 -6.39 6.22 -17.47
C ASP A 183 -6.32 7.75 -17.55
N VAL A 184 -5.17 8.32 -17.20
CA VAL A 184 -5.01 9.77 -17.11
C VAL A 184 -4.36 10.38 -18.36
N ASP A 185 -3.63 9.58 -19.14
CA ASP A 185 -2.97 10.05 -20.35
C ASP A 185 -3.67 9.62 -21.64
N GLY A 186 -4.68 8.76 -21.54
CA GLY A 186 -5.55 8.36 -22.64
C GLY A 186 -5.00 7.24 -23.50
N ASP A 187 -4.11 6.41 -22.96
CA ASP A 187 -3.51 5.28 -23.67
C ASP A 187 -4.33 3.98 -23.53
N GLY A 188 -5.35 3.96 -22.67
CA GLY A 188 -6.25 2.84 -22.42
C GLY A 188 -5.81 1.93 -21.28
N CYS A 189 -4.74 2.27 -20.58
CA CYS A 189 -4.28 1.59 -19.38
C CYS A 189 -4.44 2.51 -18.15
N ASP A 190 -4.47 1.91 -16.95
CA ASP A 190 -4.64 2.70 -15.73
C ASP A 190 -3.29 3.13 -15.15
N GLU A 191 -3.18 4.41 -14.77
CA GLU A 191 -2.11 4.97 -13.94
C GLU A 191 -2.52 4.99 -12.46
N ILE A 192 -1.51 5.05 -11.59
CA ILE A 192 -1.69 5.14 -10.15
C ILE A 192 -1.29 6.53 -9.68
N ILE A 193 -2.30 7.34 -9.29
CA ILE A 193 -2.09 8.64 -8.67
C ILE A 193 -1.86 8.42 -7.18
N TYR A 194 -0.61 8.59 -6.77
CA TYR A 194 -0.14 8.22 -5.42
C TYR A 194 -0.07 9.42 -4.45
N GLY A 195 -0.66 10.53 -4.80
CA GLY A 195 -0.59 11.81 -4.11
C GLY A 195 -0.02 12.87 -5.02
N SER A 196 1.07 13.50 -4.62
CA SER A 196 1.81 14.48 -5.42
C SER A 196 2.64 13.87 -6.56
N CYS A 197 2.38 12.61 -6.92
CA CYS A 197 3.02 11.94 -8.06
C CYS A 197 2.10 10.90 -8.69
N ALA A 198 2.43 10.49 -9.90
CA ALA A 198 1.79 9.40 -10.62
C ALA A 198 2.82 8.37 -11.09
N ILE A 199 2.41 7.10 -11.06
CA ILE A 199 3.16 5.97 -11.59
C ILE A 199 2.36 5.41 -12.76
N ASP A 200 3.02 5.31 -13.90
CA ASP A 200 2.50 4.82 -15.15
C ASP A 200 2.22 3.30 -15.09
N HIS A 201 1.27 2.82 -15.92
CA HIS A 201 0.85 1.42 -16.04
C HIS A 201 2.04 0.45 -16.18
N ASN A 202 3.14 0.89 -16.76
CA ASN A 202 4.36 0.10 -16.99
C ASN A 202 5.34 0.11 -15.79
N GLY A 203 4.97 0.72 -14.65
CA GLY A 203 5.78 0.79 -13.44
C GLY A 203 6.87 1.85 -13.46
N LYS A 204 6.85 2.78 -14.41
CA LYS A 204 7.74 3.95 -14.42
C LYS A 204 7.04 5.14 -13.78
N GLY A 205 7.82 6.07 -13.26
CA GLY A 205 7.27 7.33 -12.79
C GLY A 205 6.76 8.17 -13.95
N LEU A 206 5.48 8.56 -13.92
CA LEU A 206 4.89 9.43 -14.94
C LEU A 206 5.27 10.90 -14.68
N TYR A 207 4.94 11.41 -13.49
CA TYR A 207 5.32 12.73 -13.02
C TYR A 207 5.42 12.84 -11.51
N SER A 208 6.06 13.92 -11.03
CA SER A 208 6.05 14.33 -9.63
C SER A 208 5.89 15.84 -9.55
N THR A 209 4.87 16.32 -8.84
CA THR A 209 4.63 17.75 -8.60
C THR A 209 5.58 18.32 -7.55
N ARG A 210 6.24 17.44 -6.77
CA ARG A 210 7.15 17.80 -5.66
C ARG A 210 6.50 18.62 -4.55
N MET A 211 5.17 18.53 -4.41
CA MET A 211 4.43 19.21 -3.35
C MET A 211 4.45 18.42 -2.03
N GLY A 212 5.02 17.20 -2.05
CA GLY A 212 5.18 16.37 -0.87
C GLY A 212 3.93 15.61 -0.46
N HIS A 213 3.97 15.06 0.74
CA HIS A 213 2.89 14.27 1.33
C HIS A 213 1.62 15.09 1.54
N GLY A 214 0.47 14.43 1.35
CA GLY A 214 -0.85 15.00 1.60
C GLY A 214 -1.79 14.01 2.30
N ASP A 215 -2.93 14.51 2.74
CA ASP A 215 -3.91 13.73 3.50
C ASP A 215 -4.91 12.99 2.60
N ALA A 216 -5.42 13.66 1.57
CA ALA A 216 -6.51 13.15 0.77
C ALA A 216 -6.37 13.55 -0.70
N ILE A 217 -6.74 12.63 -1.58
CA ILE A 217 -6.71 12.83 -3.02
C ILE A 217 -7.99 12.29 -3.66
N HIS A 218 -8.49 13.02 -4.65
CA HIS A 218 -9.62 12.63 -5.49
C HIS A 218 -9.22 12.73 -6.95
N LEU A 219 -9.63 11.77 -7.75
CA LEU A 219 -9.46 11.71 -9.19
C LEU A 219 -10.83 11.49 -9.82
N THR A 220 -11.25 12.41 -10.67
CA THR A 220 -12.48 12.27 -11.47
C THR A 220 -12.53 13.35 -12.54
N HIS A 221 -13.52 13.29 -13.41
CA HIS A 221 -13.84 14.36 -14.35
C HIS A 221 -14.66 15.44 -13.62
N PHE A 222 -13.98 16.30 -12.87
CA PHE A 222 -14.62 17.37 -12.08
C PHE A 222 -15.23 18.47 -12.94
N ASP A 223 -14.56 18.83 -14.04
CA ASP A 223 -14.99 19.89 -14.95
C ASP A 223 -15.33 19.30 -16.32
N PRO A 224 -16.62 19.14 -16.66
CA PRO A 224 -17.04 18.58 -17.95
C PRO A 224 -16.62 19.39 -19.16
N SER A 225 -16.18 20.64 -19.00
CA SER A 225 -15.67 21.48 -20.09
C SER A 225 -14.22 21.19 -20.45
N GLN A 226 -13.47 20.49 -19.56
CA GLN A 226 -12.09 20.09 -19.76
C GLN A 226 -12.02 18.65 -20.23
N LYS A 227 -11.08 18.35 -21.11
CA LYS A 227 -10.80 16.98 -21.52
C LYS A 227 -9.96 16.25 -20.45
N GLY A 228 -10.22 14.96 -20.23
CA GLY A 228 -9.46 14.12 -19.31
C GLY A 228 -9.92 14.22 -17.86
N LEU A 229 -9.16 13.59 -16.97
CA LEU A 229 -9.41 13.57 -15.55
C LEU A 229 -8.66 14.69 -14.82
N GLN A 230 -9.18 15.08 -13.67
CA GLN A 230 -8.53 16.06 -12.81
C GLN A 230 -8.28 15.47 -11.42
N VAL A 231 -7.25 15.97 -10.78
CA VAL A 231 -6.87 15.63 -9.41
C VAL A 231 -7.16 16.82 -8.49
N TRP A 232 -7.87 16.54 -7.41
CA TRP A 232 -7.91 17.41 -6.25
C TRP A 232 -7.09 16.77 -5.13
N ASP A 233 -6.08 17.47 -4.64
CA ASP A 233 -5.12 16.99 -3.64
C ASP A 233 -5.04 17.96 -2.46
N CYS A 234 -5.02 17.42 -1.23
CA CYS A 234 -4.91 18.17 0.01
C CYS A 234 -3.55 17.88 0.65
N HIS A 235 -2.62 18.84 0.55
CA HIS A 235 -1.25 18.71 1.03
C HIS A 235 -1.12 19.05 2.53
N GLU A 236 -0.26 18.33 3.26
CA GLU A 236 0.02 18.65 4.67
C GLU A 236 0.86 19.92 4.84
N ASN A 237 1.65 20.29 3.83
CA ASN A 237 2.46 21.49 3.94
C ASN A 237 1.59 22.76 3.79
N LYS A 238 1.90 23.79 4.60
CA LYS A 238 1.12 25.03 4.62
C LYS A 238 1.29 25.90 3.37
N ARG A 239 2.34 25.64 2.59
CA ARG A 239 2.63 26.44 1.39
C ARG A 239 1.65 26.14 0.27
N ASP A 240 1.40 24.84 0.03
CA ASP A 240 0.67 24.36 -1.13
C ASP A 240 -0.83 24.17 -0.85
N GLY A 241 -1.19 23.88 0.42
CA GLY A 241 -2.60 23.74 0.86
C GLY A 241 -3.37 22.68 0.08
N SER A 242 -4.36 23.08 -0.70
CA SER A 242 -5.08 22.20 -1.62
C SER A 242 -4.82 22.63 -3.06
N THR A 243 -4.62 21.65 -3.94
CA THR A 243 -4.39 21.87 -5.38
C THR A 243 -5.47 21.20 -6.22
N TYR A 244 -5.76 21.83 -7.35
CA TYR A 244 -6.60 21.30 -8.42
C TYR A 244 -5.80 21.34 -9.71
N ARG A 245 -5.71 20.22 -10.40
CA ARG A 245 -4.84 20.11 -11.59
C ARG A 245 -5.35 19.07 -12.59
N ASP A 246 -4.86 19.14 -13.81
CA ASP A 246 -4.97 18.05 -14.77
C ASP A 246 -4.28 16.79 -14.22
N ALA A 247 -4.85 15.63 -14.46
CA ALA A 247 -4.33 14.37 -13.92
C ALA A 247 -3.15 13.81 -14.71
N ALA A 248 -2.97 14.24 -15.95
CA ALA A 248 -1.85 13.81 -16.81
C ALA A 248 -0.53 14.55 -16.53
N THR A 249 -0.56 15.63 -15.70
CA THR A 249 0.61 16.50 -15.47
C THR A 249 0.85 16.88 -14.02
#